data_2a3bf96fc4c6bcadcbedeed866bbce7f
#
_entry.id   2a3bf96fc4c6bcadcbedeed866bbce7f
#
_cell.length_a   1.000
_cell.length_b   1.000
_cell.length_c   1.000
_cell.angle_alpha   90.00
_cell.angle_beta   90.00
_cell.angle_gamma   90.00
#
_symmetry.space_group_name_H-M   'P 1'
#
loop_
_entity.id
_entity.type
_entity.pdbx_description
1 polymer ?
#
loop_
_entity_poly.entity_id
_entity_poly.type
_entity_poly.pdbx_seq_one_letter_code
_entity_poly.pdbx_strand_id
1 'polypeptide(L)'
;IVAGISYKIKVTIFILFMAMICELFLNLKDAKQIKKFVMFAVITMVGVVAVVSASNKVISSQFEISEEVEDANEFPLTHWVMMALGETGGYCEEDVSYTKSFPTYEEKNKADIKEIKKRVREKGKAGLIEHICYTKLKRTWGDSCLAGDDYAGRFPVDENGIWQRVFTFHGSDHWIGLIYSWLYYIV
;
A
#
# COMPACT_ATOMS: atom_id res chain seq x y z
N ILE A 1 19.28 10.15 1.89
CA ILE A 1 19.55 9.19 2.99
C ILE A 1 18.25 8.89 3.75
N VAL A 2 17.60 9.89 4.37
CA VAL A 2 16.35 9.70 5.15
C VAL A 2 15.29 8.94 4.32
N ALA A 3 15.08 9.32 3.06
CA ALA A 3 14.15 8.68 2.15
C ALA A 3 14.43 7.18 1.94
N GLY A 4 15.70 6.81 1.79
CA GLY A 4 16.09 5.41 1.61
C GLY A 4 15.87 4.57 2.87
N ILE A 5 16.17 5.12 4.05
CA ILE A 5 15.91 4.45 5.33
C ILE A 5 14.40 4.28 5.53
N SER A 6 13.62 5.34 5.29
CA SER A 6 12.16 5.31 5.44
C SER A 6 11.52 4.32 4.47
N TYR A 7 12.03 4.20 3.24
CA TYR A 7 11.58 3.22 2.26
C TYR A 7 11.76 1.77 2.77
N LYS A 8 12.86 1.48 3.46
CA LYS A 8 13.10 0.16 4.06
C LYS A 8 12.15 -0.15 5.22
N ILE A 9 11.71 0.88 5.95
CA ILE A 9 10.75 0.71 7.04
C ILE A 9 9.34 0.55 6.47
N LYS A 10 8.96 1.42 5.51
CA LYS A 10 7.64 1.37 4.89
C LYS A 10 7.65 1.97 3.48
N VAL A 11 7.34 1.15 2.50
CA VAL A 11 7.32 1.55 1.06
C VAL A 11 6.37 2.73 0.79
N THR A 12 5.31 2.90 1.60
CA THR A 12 4.33 3.99 1.44
C THR A 12 4.92 5.39 1.55
N ILE A 13 6.12 5.55 2.12
CA ILE A 13 6.84 6.85 2.11
C ILE A 13 7.08 7.34 0.68
N PHE A 14 7.11 6.44 -0.29
CA PHE A 14 7.27 6.79 -1.70
C PHE A 14 6.13 7.66 -2.23
N ILE A 15 4.91 7.48 -1.70
CA ILE A 15 3.74 8.30 -2.05
C ILE A 15 3.99 9.77 -1.67
N LEU A 16 4.54 10.00 -0.47
CA LEU A 16 4.88 11.35 -0.02
C LEU A 16 5.94 11.99 -0.93
N PHE A 17 6.95 11.21 -1.32
CA PHE A 17 7.98 11.69 -2.27
C PHE A 17 7.38 12.05 -3.62
N MET A 18 6.49 11.20 -4.15
CA MET A 18 5.79 11.49 -5.40
C MET A 18 4.94 12.75 -5.30
N ALA A 19 4.23 12.96 -4.20
CA ALA A 19 3.46 14.18 -3.97
C ALA A 19 4.36 15.43 -3.95
N MET A 20 5.49 15.38 -3.25
CA MET A 20 6.47 16.46 -3.23
C MET A 20 7.06 16.75 -4.61
N ILE A 21 7.36 15.70 -5.39
CA ILE A 21 7.85 15.85 -6.77
C ILE A 21 6.79 16.50 -7.65
N CYS A 22 5.52 16.07 -7.54
CA CYS A 22 4.42 16.68 -8.28
C CYS A 22 4.24 18.16 -7.92
N GLU A 23 4.26 18.49 -6.64
CA GLU A 23 4.17 19.88 -6.18
C GLU A 23 5.30 20.75 -6.74
N LEU A 24 6.54 20.27 -6.64
CA LEU A 24 7.69 20.98 -7.21
C LEU A 24 7.55 21.14 -8.73
N PHE A 25 7.09 20.11 -9.43
CA PHE A 25 6.87 20.14 -10.87
C PHE A 25 5.81 21.19 -11.27
N LEU A 26 4.69 21.24 -10.56
CA LEU A 26 3.62 22.21 -10.82
C LEU A 26 4.05 23.67 -10.59
N ASN A 27 5.05 23.88 -9.75
CA ASN A 27 5.58 25.21 -9.44
C ASN A 27 6.75 25.64 -10.34
N LEU A 28 7.16 24.82 -11.33
CA LEU A 28 8.23 25.18 -12.28
C LEU A 28 7.75 26.28 -13.24
N LYS A 29 8.50 27.39 -13.29
CA LYS A 29 8.15 28.55 -14.13
C LYS A 29 9.12 28.79 -15.28
N ASP A 30 10.33 28.25 -15.23
CA ASP A 30 11.36 28.45 -16.23
C ASP A 30 12.29 27.25 -16.43
N ALA A 31 13.00 27.21 -17.57
CA ALA A 31 13.90 26.12 -17.95
C ALA A 31 15.07 25.90 -16.97
N LYS A 32 15.51 26.95 -16.28
CA LYS A 32 16.60 26.86 -15.30
C LYS A 32 16.13 26.12 -14.03
N GLN A 33 14.89 26.34 -13.63
CA GLN A 33 14.25 25.62 -12.52
C GLN A 33 14.03 24.16 -12.89
N ILE A 34 13.59 23.86 -14.12
CA ILE A 34 13.45 22.49 -14.63
C ILE A 34 14.77 21.73 -14.52
N LYS A 35 15.88 22.33 -14.98
CA LYS A 35 17.20 21.69 -14.89
C LYS A 35 17.60 21.38 -13.45
N LYS A 36 17.39 22.32 -12.51
CA LYS A 36 17.65 22.10 -11.08
C LYS A 36 16.77 20.98 -10.50
N PHE A 37 15.50 20.97 -10.86
CA PHE A 37 14.56 19.94 -10.44
C PHE A 37 14.97 18.55 -10.91
N VAL A 38 15.29 18.40 -12.20
CA VAL A 38 15.76 17.11 -12.75
C VAL A 38 17.04 16.65 -12.05
N MET A 39 17.99 17.55 -11.85
CA MET A 39 19.22 17.23 -11.12
C MET A 39 18.92 16.76 -9.68
N PHE A 40 18.04 17.45 -8.96
CA PHE A 40 17.61 17.07 -7.62
C PHE A 40 16.93 15.71 -7.60
N ALA A 41 16.02 15.45 -8.53
CA ALA A 41 15.31 14.17 -8.65
C ALA A 41 16.28 13.01 -8.92
N VAL A 42 17.25 13.20 -9.81
CA VAL A 42 18.29 12.20 -10.12
C VAL A 42 19.16 11.93 -8.89
N ILE A 43 19.65 12.96 -8.20
CA ILE A 43 20.49 12.80 -7.01
C ILE A 43 19.69 12.07 -5.90
N THR A 44 18.42 12.40 -5.73
CA THR A 44 17.55 11.74 -4.73
C THR A 44 17.36 10.27 -5.09
N MET A 45 17.08 9.96 -6.35
CA MET A 45 16.91 8.57 -6.82
C MET A 45 18.17 7.75 -6.60
N VAL A 46 19.34 8.28 -7.01
CA VAL A 46 20.64 7.61 -6.79
C VAL A 46 20.89 7.40 -5.29
N GLY A 47 20.60 8.40 -4.47
CA GLY A 47 20.74 8.31 -3.02
C GLY A 47 19.84 7.23 -2.40
N VAL A 48 18.58 7.11 -2.86
CA VAL A 48 17.66 6.05 -2.41
C VAL A 48 18.19 4.67 -2.80
N VAL A 49 18.57 4.48 -4.07
CA VAL A 49 19.11 3.21 -4.56
C VAL A 49 20.38 2.82 -3.78
N ALA A 50 21.29 3.75 -3.54
CA ALA A 50 22.52 3.48 -2.79
C ALA A 50 22.23 3.04 -1.35
N VAL A 51 21.29 3.71 -0.64
CA VAL A 51 20.91 3.33 0.73
C VAL A 51 20.22 1.98 0.77
N VAL A 52 19.31 1.70 -0.16
CA VAL A 52 18.61 0.41 -0.25
C VAL A 52 19.61 -0.72 -0.52
N SER A 53 20.53 -0.52 -1.48
CA SER A 53 21.55 -1.51 -1.81
C SER A 53 22.51 -1.77 -0.65
N ALA A 54 22.95 -0.72 0.04
CA ALA A 54 23.80 -0.83 1.22
C ALA A 54 23.09 -1.57 2.37
N SER A 55 21.81 -1.23 2.61
CA SER A 55 20.99 -1.90 3.63
C SER A 55 20.80 -3.37 3.32
N ASN A 56 20.51 -3.74 2.07
CA ASN A 56 20.39 -5.14 1.65
C ASN A 56 21.70 -5.90 1.88
N LYS A 57 22.84 -5.30 1.50
CA LYS A 57 24.15 -5.92 1.72
C LYS A 57 24.47 -6.14 3.20
N VAL A 58 24.11 -5.19 4.06
CA VAL A 58 24.29 -5.34 5.51
C VAL A 58 23.38 -6.45 6.06
N ILE A 59 22.10 -6.46 5.67
CA ILE A 59 21.15 -7.48 6.12
C ILE A 59 21.60 -8.87 5.67
N SER A 60 21.95 -9.05 4.39
CA SER A 60 22.40 -10.33 3.87
C SER A 60 23.75 -10.81 4.46
N SER A 61 24.57 -9.89 4.97
CA SER A 61 25.82 -10.26 5.67
C SER A 61 25.60 -10.67 7.14
N GLN A 62 24.47 -10.29 7.74
CA GLN A 62 24.15 -10.60 9.13
C GLN A 62 23.21 -11.81 9.26
N PHE A 63 22.41 -12.08 8.23
CA PHE A 63 21.41 -13.13 8.24
C PHE A 63 21.57 -14.00 6.99
N GLU A 64 21.93 -15.27 7.17
CA GLU A 64 21.86 -16.28 6.12
C GLU A 64 20.39 -16.77 6.02
N ILE A 65 19.61 -16.08 5.21
CA ILE A 65 18.25 -16.53 4.88
C ILE A 65 18.36 -17.41 3.65
N SER A 66 17.91 -18.67 3.74
CA SER A 66 17.89 -19.54 2.56
C SER A 66 16.91 -19.00 1.52
N GLU A 67 17.25 -19.14 0.23
CA GLU A 67 16.38 -18.73 -0.89
C GLU A 67 14.95 -19.32 -0.78
N GLU A 68 14.84 -20.55 -0.30
CA GLU A 68 13.53 -21.21 -0.08
C GLU A 68 12.66 -20.48 0.95
N VAL A 69 13.25 -19.97 2.02
CA VAL A 69 12.53 -19.21 3.06
C VAL A 69 12.18 -17.82 2.56
N GLU A 70 13.08 -17.18 1.81
CA GLU A 70 12.82 -15.89 1.20
C GLU A 70 11.68 -16.00 0.17
N ASP A 71 11.77 -16.93 -0.76
CA ASP A 71 10.73 -17.21 -1.76
C ASP A 71 9.39 -17.57 -1.13
N ALA A 72 9.36 -18.36 -0.07
CA ALA A 72 8.10 -18.73 0.59
C ALA A 72 7.38 -17.53 1.22
N ASN A 73 8.12 -16.56 1.76
CA ASN A 73 7.58 -15.45 2.55
C ASN A 73 7.47 -14.14 1.75
N GLU A 74 8.22 -13.99 0.65
CA GLU A 74 8.18 -12.78 -0.15
C GLU A 74 6.94 -12.74 -1.05
N PHE A 75 6.26 -11.59 -1.03
CA PHE A 75 5.18 -11.29 -1.95
C PHE A 75 5.65 -10.32 -3.02
N PRO A 76 5.48 -10.65 -4.32
CA PRO A 76 5.80 -9.73 -5.39
C PRO A 76 4.89 -8.48 -5.36
N LEU A 77 5.37 -7.38 -5.91
CA LEU A 77 4.57 -6.14 -5.98
C LEU A 77 3.23 -6.36 -6.71
N THR A 78 3.20 -7.30 -7.65
CA THR A 78 2.00 -7.71 -8.38
C THR A 78 0.90 -8.25 -7.47
N HIS A 79 1.25 -8.91 -6.37
CA HIS A 79 0.27 -9.36 -5.37
C HIS A 79 -0.57 -8.19 -4.83
N TRP A 80 0.06 -7.09 -4.47
CA TRP A 80 -0.64 -5.92 -3.96
C TRP A 80 -1.52 -5.24 -5.01
N VAL A 81 -1.07 -5.25 -6.27
CA VAL A 81 -1.88 -4.76 -7.40
C VAL A 81 -3.08 -5.67 -7.66
N MET A 82 -2.86 -6.99 -7.65
CA MET A 82 -3.92 -7.99 -7.81
C MET A 82 -4.98 -7.85 -6.73
N MET A 83 -4.57 -7.80 -5.47
CA MET A 83 -5.46 -7.63 -4.32
C MET A 83 -6.20 -6.29 -4.35
N ALA A 84 -5.54 -5.22 -4.78
CA ALA A 84 -6.16 -3.91 -4.96
C ALA A 84 -7.26 -3.90 -6.02
N LEU A 85 -7.23 -4.81 -6.99
CA LEU A 85 -8.26 -5.00 -8.02
C LEU A 85 -9.37 -6.00 -7.59
N GLY A 86 -9.28 -6.57 -6.40
CA GLY A 86 -10.34 -7.39 -5.82
C GLY A 86 -11.64 -6.62 -5.60
N GLU A 87 -12.71 -7.30 -5.24
CA GLU A 87 -14.05 -6.68 -5.10
C GLU A 87 -14.06 -5.56 -4.06
N THR A 88 -13.44 -5.78 -2.92
CA THR A 88 -13.37 -4.80 -1.82
C THR A 88 -12.28 -3.74 -2.02
N GLY A 89 -11.36 -3.96 -2.96
CA GLY A 89 -10.18 -3.10 -3.17
C GLY A 89 -9.21 -3.06 -1.98
N GLY A 90 -9.32 -4.00 -1.05
CA GLY A 90 -8.49 -4.09 0.17
C GLY A 90 -7.95 -5.48 0.39
N TYR A 91 -7.55 -5.77 1.64
CA TYR A 91 -7.04 -7.07 2.05
C TYR A 91 -8.05 -8.19 1.76
N CYS A 92 -7.55 -9.30 1.20
CA CYS A 92 -8.33 -10.48 0.87
C CYS A 92 -7.49 -11.73 1.16
N GLU A 93 -7.97 -12.59 2.06
CA GLU A 93 -7.26 -13.82 2.48
C GLU A 93 -7.16 -14.83 1.33
N GLU A 94 -8.16 -14.87 0.46
CA GLU A 94 -8.18 -15.73 -0.71
C GLU A 94 -7.04 -15.35 -1.67
N ASP A 95 -6.79 -14.05 -1.86
CA ASP A 95 -5.70 -13.55 -2.70
C ASP A 95 -4.33 -13.87 -2.10
N VAL A 96 -4.20 -13.76 -0.78
CA VAL A 96 -2.99 -14.16 -0.06
C VAL A 96 -2.73 -15.65 -0.23
N SER A 97 -3.75 -16.48 -0.03
CA SER A 97 -3.68 -17.93 -0.19
C SER A 97 -3.36 -18.33 -1.63
N TYR A 98 -3.96 -17.64 -2.61
CA TYR A 98 -3.68 -17.83 -4.03
C TYR A 98 -2.20 -17.58 -4.35
N THR A 99 -1.66 -16.42 -3.99
CA THR A 99 -0.24 -16.12 -4.25
C THR A 99 0.69 -17.09 -3.50
N LYS A 100 0.39 -17.44 -2.26
CA LYS A 100 1.18 -18.41 -1.47
C LYS A 100 1.17 -19.82 -2.03
N SER A 101 0.21 -20.19 -2.86
CA SER A 101 0.15 -21.53 -3.47
C SER A 101 1.26 -21.78 -4.50
N PHE A 102 1.99 -20.75 -4.92
CA PHE A 102 3.11 -20.86 -5.85
C PHE A 102 4.45 -20.83 -5.08
N PRO A 103 5.38 -21.77 -5.37
CA PRO A 103 6.56 -21.96 -4.55
C PRO A 103 7.64 -20.87 -4.72
N THR A 104 7.81 -20.30 -5.93
CA THR A 104 8.86 -19.34 -6.21
C THR A 104 8.33 -17.94 -6.45
N TYR A 105 9.15 -16.92 -6.18
CA TYR A 105 8.83 -15.52 -6.43
C TYR A 105 8.40 -15.27 -7.89
N GLU A 106 9.10 -15.89 -8.85
CA GLU A 106 8.76 -15.74 -10.26
C GLU A 106 7.40 -16.35 -10.63
N GLU A 107 7.06 -17.51 -10.08
CA GLU A 107 5.77 -18.16 -10.32
C GLU A 107 4.63 -17.35 -9.69
N LYS A 108 4.81 -16.87 -8.46
CA LYS A 108 3.89 -15.93 -7.80
C LYS A 108 3.63 -14.72 -8.70
N ASN A 109 4.69 -14.08 -9.16
CA ASN A 109 4.59 -12.89 -10.01
C ASN A 109 3.84 -13.16 -11.32
N LYS A 110 4.14 -14.28 -11.98
CA LYS A 110 3.45 -14.68 -13.23
C LYS A 110 1.97 -14.98 -12.99
N ALA A 111 1.65 -15.66 -11.90
CA ALA A 111 0.27 -15.98 -11.51
C ALA A 111 -0.54 -14.70 -11.20
N ASP A 112 0.03 -13.81 -10.41
CA ASP A 112 -0.59 -12.53 -10.06
C ASP A 112 -0.85 -11.66 -11.30
N ILE A 113 0.12 -11.57 -12.23
CA ILE A 113 -0.06 -10.86 -13.50
C ILE A 113 -1.20 -11.46 -14.34
N LYS A 114 -1.32 -12.77 -14.35
CA LYS A 114 -2.42 -13.46 -15.04
C LYS A 114 -3.78 -13.09 -14.43
N GLU A 115 -3.87 -13.12 -13.12
CA GLU A 115 -5.10 -12.76 -12.40
C GLU A 115 -5.43 -11.26 -12.54
N ILE A 116 -4.42 -10.37 -12.49
CA ILE A 116 -4.58 -8.94 -12.78
C ILE A 116 -5.22 -8.74 -14.15
N LYS A 117 -4.68 -9.37 -15.20
CA LYS A 117 -5.20 -9.25 -16.57
C LYS A 117 -6.64 -9.75 -16.66
N LYS A 118 -6.99 -10.81 -15.94
CA LYS A 118 -8.35 -11.36 -15.86
C LYS A 118 -9.28 -10.33 -15.20
N ARG A 119 -8.97 -9.83 -14.01
CA ARG A 119 -9.77 -8.84 -13.26
C ARG A 119 -9.97 -7.54 -14.03
N VAL A 120 -8.91 -7.06 -14.69
CA VAL A 120 -8.99 -5.87 -15.57
C VAL A 120 -9.96 -6.10 -16.74
N ARG A 121 -9.93 -7.30 -17.36
CA ARG A 121 -10.82 -7.64 -18.46
C ARG A 121 -12.27 -7.78 -18.00
N GLU A 122 -12.50 -8.43 -16.87
CA GLU A 122 -13.84 -8.64 -16.29
C GLU A 122 -14.49 -7.32 -15.89
N LYS A 123 -13.73 -6.40 -15.28
CA LYS A 123 -14.23 -5.07 -14.91
C LYS A 123 -14.47 -4.17 -16.13
N GLY A 124 -13.69 -4.32 -17.20
CA GLY A 124 -13.71 -3.42 -18.34
C GLY A 124 -13.33 -1.99 -17.98
N LYS A 125 -13.33 -1.07 -18.96
CA LYS A 125 -12.89 0.33 -18.73
C LYS A 125 -13.78 1.06 -17.73
N ALA A 126 -15.10 0.95 -17.86
CA ALA A 126 -16.05 1.62 -16.98
C ALA A 126 -15.96 1.11 -15.54
N GLY A 127 -15.94 -0.23 -15.35
CA GLY A 127 -15.81 -0.84 -14.04
C GLY A 127 -14.46 -0.56 -13.36
N LEU A 128 -13.38 -0.40 -14.12
CA LEU A 128 -12.09 0.04 -13.57
C LEU A 128 -12.14 1.48 -13.04
N ILE A 129 -12.77 2.39 -13.80
CA ILE A 129 -12.94 3.78 -13.36
C ILE A 129 -13.80 3.82 -12.09
N GLU A 130 -14.92 3.11 -12.09
CA GLU A 130 -15.78 2.99 -10.91
C GLU A 130 -15.02 2.41 -9.71
N HIS A 131 -14.27 1.32 -9.93
CA HIS A 131 -13.48 0.69 -8.88
C HIS A 131 -12.44 1.63 -8.29
N ILE A 132 -11.70 2.38 -9.11
CA ILE A 132 -10.68 3.33 -8.66
C ILE A 132 -11.32 4.53 -7.98
N CYS A 133 -12.31 5.16 -8.64
CA CYS A 133 -12.87 6.43 -8.18
C CYS A 133 -13.92 6.27 -7.06
N TYR A 134 -14.51 5.10 -6.89
CA TYR A 134 -15.49 4.86 -5.84
C TYR A 134 -14.97 3.86 -4.82
N THR A 135 -14.71 2.60 -5.20
CA THR A 135 -14.33 1.55 -4.24
C THR A 135 -13.01 1.86 -3.54
N LYS A 136 -11.97 2.21 -4.30
CA LYS A 136 -10.64 2.52 -3.73
C LYS A 136 -10.62 3.84 -2.96
N LEU A 137 -11.21 4.89 -3.50
CA LEU A 137 -11.26 6.19 -2.81
C LEU A 137 -12.07 6.09 -1.53
N LYS A 138 -13.25 5.45 -1.58
CA LYS A 138 -14.07 5.22 -0.40
C LYS A 138 -13.30 4.42 0.66
N ARG A 139 -12.60 3.34 0.30
CA ARG A 139 -11.85 2.54 1.25
C ARG A 139 -10.60 3.25 1.79
N THR A 140 -9.94 4.07 0.99
CA THR A 140 -8.70 4.75 1.41
C THR A 140 -8.98 6.03 2.20
N TRP A 141 -10.02 6.77 1.83
CA TRP A 141 -10.32 8.10 2.37
C TRP A 141 -11.72 8.20 2.97
N GLY A 142 -12.55 7.19 2.77
CA GLY A 142 -13.96 7.20 3.16
C GLY A 142 -14.20 6.85 4.62
N ASP A 143 -13.21 6.38 5.35
CA ASP A 143 -13.21 6.29 6.79
C ASP A 143 -12.10 7.18 7.37
N SER A 144 -12.37 7.82 8.47
CA SER A 144 -11.39 8.67 9.17
C SER A 144 -10.26 7.87 9.82
N CYS A 145 -10.35 6.55 9.81
CA CYS A 145 -9.48 5.62 10.52
C CYS A 145 -8.51 4.89 9.59
N LEU A 146 -8.57 5.11 8.28
CA LEU A 146 -7.74 4.43 7.28
C LEU A 146 -7.76 2.90 7.45
N ALA A 147 -8.95 2.31 7.60
CA ALA A 147 -9.19 0.90 7.91
C ALA A 147 -8.65 0.45 9.29
N GLY A 148 -8.34 1.36 10.19
CA GLY A 148 -7.89 1.03 11.55
C GLY A 148 -8.95 0.29 12.36
N ASP A 149 -10.21 0.60 12.12
CA ASP A 149 -11.39 -0.08 12.70
C ASP A 149 -11.49 -1.56 12.29
N ASP A 150 -11.20 -1.89 11.02
CA ASP A 150 -11.15 -3.27 10.54
C ASP A 150 -10.01 -4.06 11.21
N TYR A 151 -8.82 -3.47 11.32
CA TYR A 151 -7.70 -4.11 11.99
C TYR A 151 -7.91 -4.28 13.50
N ALA A 152 -8.45 -3.28 14.17
CA ALA A 152 -8.74 -3.34 15.60
C ALA A 152 -9.84 -4.40 15.91
N GLY A 153 -10.78 -4.60 14.98
CA GLY A 153 -11.83 -5.61 15.12
C GLY A 153 -11.35 -7.05 14.90
N ARG A 154 -10.27 -7.27 14.14
CA ARG A 154 -9.74 -8.61 13.88
C ARG A 154 -9.00 -9.22 15.06
N PHE A 155 -8.34 -8.38 15.87
CA PHE A 155 -7.49 -8.82 16.98
C PHE A 155 -7.84 -8.02 18.25
N PRO A 156 -9.06 -8.19 18.81
CA PRO A 156 -9.47 -7.45 19.97
C PRO A 156 -8.65 -7.87 21.19
N VAL A 157 -8.06 -6.90 21.87
CA VAL A 157 -7.38 -7.12 23.17
C VAL A 157 -8.41 -7.26 24.27
N ASP A 158 -9.51 -6.53 24.18
CA ASP A 158 -10.66 -6.60 25.08
C ASP A 158 -11.95 -6.40 24.27
N GLU A 159 -12.66 -7.49 24.01
CA GLU A 159 -13.89 -7.47 23.20
C GLU A 159 -14.98 -6.56 23.77
N ASN A 160 -15.01 -6.36 25.09
CA ASN A 160 -15.96 -5.51 25.79
C ASN A 160 -15.46 -4.09 26.03
N GLY A 161 -14.22 -3.80 25.65
CA GLY A 161 -13.62 -2.48 25.78
C GLY A 161 -14.39 -1.40 24.99
N ILE A 162 -14.50 -0.20 25.56
CA ILE A 162 -15.23 0.91 24.92
C ILE A 162 -14.71 1.22 23.52
N TRP A 163 -13.40 1.12 23.31
CA TRP A 163 -12.77 1.35 22.02
C TRP A 163 -13.18 0.30 20.99
N GLN A 164 -13.22 -0.97 21.39
CA GLN A 164 -13.66 -2.07 20.54
C GLN A 164 -15.14 -1.92 20.18
N ARG A 165 -15.97 -1.58 21.14
CA ARG A 165 -17.41 -1.43 20.94
C ARG A 165 -17.78 -0.26 20.03
N VAL A 166 -17.07 0.86 20.13
CA VAL A 166 -17.40 2.12 19.43
C VAL A 166 -16.70 2.22 18.07
N PHE A 167 -15.41 1.87 18.00
CA PHE A 167 -14.58 2.15 16.82
C PHE A 167 -14.29 0.95 15.93
N THR A 168 -14.78 -0.25 16.27
CA THR A 168 -14.63 -1.40 15.38
C THR A 168 -15.91 -1.67 14.58
N PHE A 169 -15.74 -2.17 13.36
CA PHE A 169 -16.85 -2.41 12.42
C PHE A 169 -17.93 -3.35 12.96
N HIS A 170 -17.57 -4.26 13.87
CA HIS A 170 -18.46 -5.22 14.50
C HIS A 170 -18.79 -4.87 15.96
N GLY A 171 -18.39 -3.69 16.41
CA GLY A 171 -18.66 -3.23 17.76
C GLY A 171 -20.15 -2.97 18.01
N SER A 172 -20.65 -3.31 19.20
CA SER A 172 -22.06 -3.14 19.56
C SER A 172 -22.55 -1.69 19.50
N ASP A 173 -21.65 -0.74 19.69
CA ASP A 173 -21.90 0.70 19.71
C ASP A 173 -21.25 1.42 18.52
N HIS A 174 -20.97 0.71 17.44
CA HIS A 174 -20.32 1.26 16.23
C HIS A 174 -21.04 2.48 15.63
N TRP A 175 -22.36 2.61 15.83
CA TRP A 175 -23.12 3.77 15.40
C TRP A 175 -22.55 5.11 15.96
N ILE A 176 -21.95 5.10 17.16
CA ILE A 176 -21.28 6.27 17.76
C ILE A 176 -20.03 6.63 16.94
N GLY A 177 -19.25 5.62 16.55
CA GLY A 177 -18.09 5.79 15.67
C GLY A 177 -18.47 6.34 14.30
N LEU A 178 -19.62 5.93 13.76
CA LEU A 178 -20.15 6.49 12.51
C LEU A 178 -20.49 7.98 12.65
N ILE A 179 -21.07 8.43 13.76
CA ILE A 179 -21.32 9.85 14.02
C ILE A 179 -19.99 10.64 14.00
N TYR A 180 -18.96 10.09 14.67
CA TYR A 180 -17.63 10.68 14.65
C TYR A 180 -17.07 10.78 13.22
N SER A 181 -17.19 9.73 12.42
CA SER A 181 -16.77 9.73 11.02
C SER A 181 -17.54 10.76 10.18
N TRP A 182 -18.84 10.89 10.40
CA TRP A 182 -19.66 11.93 9.76
C TRP A 182 -19.19 13.35 10.11
N LEU A 183 -18.88 13.60 11.37
CA LEU A 183 -18.34 14.89 11.80
C LEU A 183 -17.01 15.21 11.12
N TYR A 184 -16.16 14.19 10.92
CA TYR A 184 -14.90 14.34 10.18
C TYR A 184 -15.08 14.79 8.73
N TYR A 185 -16.19 14.37 8.06
CA TYR A 185 -16.47 14.79 6.69
C TYR A 185 -17.08 16.19 6.56
N ILE A 186 -17.57 16.77 7.64
CA ILE A 186 -18.21 18.10 7.65
C ILE A 186 -17.16 19.20 7.89
N VAL A 187 -16.03 18.87 8.51
CA VAL A 187 -14.93 19.80 8.81
C VAL A 187 -13.92 19.83 7.67
#